data_1679e772c5d6a164305fb443cd3e7b6a
#
_entry.id   1679e772c5d6a164305fb443cd3e7b6a
#
_cell.length_a   1.000
_cell.length_b   1.000
_cell.length_c   1.000
_cell.angle_alpha   90.00
_cell.angle_beta   90.00
_cell.angle_gamma   90.00
#
_symmetry.space_group_name_H-M   'P 1'
#
loop_
_entity.id
_entity.type
_entity.pdbx_description
1 polymer ?
#
loop_
_entity_poly.entity_id
_entity_poly.type
_entity_poly.pdbx_seq_one_letter_code
_entity_poly.pdbx_strand_id
1 'polypeptide(L)'
;MVRGLDKFREYFNDYPDNYLIIGGTACDMIIDEAGFIPRATKDIDIILVVEALSGAFVRQFWKFIKDGNYERKEKSDDNRKYYRFTKPENKEFPYQIELFSRLPDVIEPDESIHITPIPVDDDLSSLSAILLRDEYYNYMIEHSTLENGLHRANTEALICLKAKAFLEMTARKAKGEQEDEKHIRKHKADVFRLAVLLAEEDNFELPSGIKAHMQAFANAIVNDLPDKAVFKEMGLGTVNVKELFKRLLKNFDLILKGE
;
A
#
# COMPACT_ATOMS: atom_id res chain seq x y z
N MET A 1 16.91 0.33 -5.00
CA MET A 1 16.11 1.39 -5.65
C MET A 1 14.98 0.74 -6.46
N VAL A 2 13.75 1.23 -6.31
CA VAL A 2 12.57 0.70 -7.01
C VAL A 2 12.63 1.08 -8.49
N ARG A 3 12.40 0.11 -9.37
CA ARG A 3 12.42 0.36 -10.82
C ARG A 3 11.37 1.42 -11.21
N GLY A 4 11.79 2.44 -11.93
CA GLY A 4 10.92 3.48 -12.48
C GLY A 4 10.44 4.54 -11.48
N LEU A 5 10.90 4.49 -10.22
CA LEU A 5 10.53 5.47 -9.20
C LEU A 5 11.04 6.87 -9.55
N ASP A 6 12.26 6.98 -10.09
CA ASP A 6 12.80 8.27 -10.55
C ASP A 6 12.00 8.83 -11.72
N LYS A 7 11.54 7.94 -12.63
CA LYS A 7 10.69 8.35 -13.74
C LYS A 7 9.31 8.80 -13.25
N PHE A 8 8.74 8.10 -12.25
CA PHE A 8 7.51 8.52 -11.60
C PHE A 8 7.68 9.90 -10.94
N ARG A 9 8.77 10.11 -10.20
CA ARG A 9 9.10 11.41 -9.57
C ARG A 9 9.18 12.52 -10.60
N GLU A 10 9.88 12.32 -11.72
CA GLU A 10 10.03 13.29 -12.80
C GLU A 10 8.67 13.79 -13.34
N TYR A 11 7.70 12.90 -13.47
CA TYR A 11 6.37 13.23 -13.97
C TYR A 11 5.44 13.88 -12.96
N PHE A 12 5.58 13.53 -11.68
CA PHE A 12 4.60 13.87 -10.64
C PHE A 12 5.13 14.77 -9.53
N ASN A 13 6.35 15.26 -9.65
CA ASN A 13 6.95 16.19 -8.68
C ASN A 13 6.11 17.45 -8.44
N ASP A 14 5.37 17.92 -9.45
CA ASP A 14 4.49 19.09 -9.35
C ASP A 14 3.08 18.75 -8.85
N TYR A 15 2.81 17.48 -8.51
CA TYR A 15 1.51 16.97 -8.11
C TYR A 15 1.53 16.17 -6.79
N PRO A 16 2.30 16.54 -5.77
CA PRO A 16 2.47 15.72 -4.58
C PRO A 16 1.17 15.51 -3.79
N ASP A 17 0.24 16.47 -3.86
CA ASP A 17 -1.03 16.40 -3.14
C ASP A 17 -2.09 15.51 -3.81
N ASN A 18 -1.88 15.11 -5.07
CA ASN A 18 -2.85 14.36 -5.84
C ASN A 18 -2.77 12.84 -5.63
N TYR A 19 -1.68 12.36 -5.06
CA TYR A 19 -1.43 10.94 -4.86
C TYR A 19 -0.66 10.66 -3.57
N LEU A 20 -0.72 9.41 -3.13
CA LEU A 20 0.04 8.87 -2.01
C LEU A 20 0.59 7.49 -2.37
N ILE A 21 1.91 7.32 -2.37
CA ILE A 21 2.53 6.01 -2.59
C ILE A 21 2.31 5.13 -1.36
N ILE A 22 1.84 3.91 -1.59
CA ILE A 22 1.62 2.88 -0.59
C ILE A 22 2.32 1.56 -0.99
N GLY A 23 1.94 0.48 -0.34
CA GLY A 23 2.32 -0.86 -0.77
C GLY A 23 3.79 -1.21 -0.59
N GLY A 24 4.32 -1.99 -1.51
CA GLY A 24 5.70 -2.47 -1.46
C GLY A 24 6.72 -1.37 -1.71
N THR A 25 6.43 -0.47 -2.63
CA THR A 25 7.32 0.64 -2.98
C THR A 25 7.54 1.60 -1.82
N ALA A 26 6.46 2.00 -1.10
CA ALA A 26 6.61 2.83 0.09
C ALA A 26 7.42 2.12 1.19
N CYS A 27 7.21 0.81 1.40
CA CYS A 27 8.04 0.03 2.33
C CYS A 27 9.53 0.05 1.93
N ASP A 28 9.82 -0.18 0.64
CA ASP A 28 11.20 -0.23 0.14
C ASP A 28 11.90 1.15 0.24
N MET A 29 11.16 2.25 0.02
CA MET A 29 11.67 3.62 0.23
C MET A 29 12.08 3.83 1.69
N ILE A 30 11.20 3.53 2.64
CA ILE A 30 11.46 3.70 4.08
C ILE A 30 12.66 2.84 4.55
N ILE A 31 12.74 1.59 4.09
CA ILE A 31 13.82 0.66 4.45
C ILE A 31 15.15 1.14 3.89
N ASP A 32 15.19 1.65 2.65
CA ASP A 32 16.39 2.20 1.99
C ASP A 32 16.86 3.49 2.69
N GLU A 33 15.94 4.39 3.02
CA GLU A 33 16.20 5.62 3.78
C GLU A 33 16.77 5.34 5.17
N ALA A 34 16.33 4.26 5.81
CA ALA A 34 16.88 3.80 7.08
C ALA A 34 18.26 3.11 6.96
N GLY A 35 18.81 3.01 5.74
CA GLY A 35 20.11 2.40 5.46
C GLY A 35 20.11 0.87 5.41
N PHE A 36 18.94 0.24 5.31
CA PHE A 36 18.81 -1.20 5.16
C PHE A 36 18.56 -1.61 3.71
N ILE A 37 18.69 -2.91 3.42
CA ILE A 37 18.50 -3.46 2.08
C ILE A 37 16.99 -3.69 1.84
N PRO A 38 16.35 -2.96 0.90
CA PRO A 38 14.95 -3.18 0.55
C PRO A 38 14.78 -4.45 -0.28
N ARG A 39 13.54 -4.92 -0.37
CA ARG A 39 13.17 -6.16 -1.03
C ARG A 39 13.18 -6.10 -2.57
N ALA A 40 13.38 -4.93 -3.16
CA ALA A 40 13.34 -4.67 -4.60
C ALA A 40 11.96 -4.91 -5.24
N THR A 41 10.98 -4.16 -4.79
CA THR A 41 9.63 -4.08 -5.40
C THR A 41 9.72 -3.49 -6.82
N LYS A 42 8.80 -3.91 -7.69
CA LYS A 42 8.75 -3.47 -9.10
C LYS A 42 7.49 -2.68 -9.43
N ASP A 43 6.52 -2.70 -8.54
CA ASP A 43 5.17 -2.18 -8.72
C ASP A 43 5.01 -0.93 -7.86
N ILE A 44 4.33 0.09 -8.37
CA ILE A 44 3.95 1.29 -7.61
C ILE A 44 2.45 1.23 -7.37
N ASP A 45 2.08 1.14 -6.10
CA ASP A 45 0.71 1.24 -5.64
C ASP A 45 0.48 2.67 -5.15
N ILE A 46 -0.55 3.36 -5.64
CA ILE A 46 -0.88 4.72 -5.23
C ILE A 46 -2.34 4.86 -4.81
N ILE A 47 -2.57 5.62 -3.75
CA ILE A 47 -3.89 6.16 -3.45
C ILE A 47 -4.04 7.47 -4.23
N LEU A 48 -5.13 7.63 -4.95
CA LEU A 48 -5.55 8.90 -5.54
C LEU A 48 -6.28 9.72 -4.46
N VAL A 49 -5.78 10.92 -4.19
CA VAL A 49 -6.37 11.83 -3.19
C VAL A 49 -7.54 12.55 -3.84
N VAL A 50 -8.76 12.06 -3.61
CA VAL A 50 -9.98 12.50 -4.31
C VAL A 50 -10.23 13.99 -4.12
N GLU A 51 -9.94 14.50 -2.93
CA GLU A 51 -10.15 15.89 -2.53
C GLU A 51 -9.21 16.87 -3.26
N ALA A 52 -8.04 16.39 -3.69
CA ALA A 52 -7.02 17.18 -4.38
C ALA A 52 -6.94 16.87 -5.88
N LEU A 53 -7.72 15.90 -6.36
CA LEU A 53 -7.62 15.41 -7.73
C LEU A 53 -7.96 16.52 -8.73
N SER A 54 -7.01 16.81 -9.64
CA SER A 54 -7.14 17.86 -10.64
C SER A 54 -7.11 17.28 -12.06
N GLY A 55 -7.82 17.95 -12.99
CA GLY A 55 -7.75 17.59 -14.41
C GLY A 55 -6.31 17.68 -14.97
N ALA A 56 -5.47 18.58 -14.44
CA ALA A 56 -4.05 18.67 -14.80
C ALA A 56 -3.27 17.40 -14.42
N PHE A 57 -3.48 16.89 -13.18
CA PHE A 57 -2.88 15.62 -12.74
C PHE A 57 -3.34 14.46 -13.62
N VAL A 58 -4.64 14.36 -13.91
CA VAL A 58 -5.18 13.26 -14.71
C VAL A 58 -4.60 13.27 -16.13
N ARG A 59 -4.46 14.44 -16.76
CA ARG A 59 -3.78 14.56 -18.06
C ARG A 59 -2.32 14.14 -18.00
N GLN A 60 -1.61 14.54 -16.93
CA GLN A 60 -0.22 14.14 -16.72
C GLN A 60 -0.09 12.63 -16.48
N PHE A 61 -1.05 12.04 -15.74
CA PHE A 61 -1.10 10.58 -15.52
C PHE A 61 -1.30 9.82 -16.83
N TRP A 62 -2.24 10.26 -17.68
CA TRP A 62 -2.43 9.64 -18.99
C TRP A 62 -1.23 9.83 -19.92
N LYS A 63 -0.54 10.96 -19.83
CA LYS A 63 0.73 11.17 -20.55
C LYS A 63 1.78 10.15 -20.08
N PHE A 64 1.93 9.96 -18.78
CA PHE A 64 2.84 8.97 -18.20
C PHE A 64 2.54 7.54 -18.69
N ILE A 65 1.28 7.15 -18.68
CA ILE A 65 0.85 5.83 -19.15
C ILE A 65 1.14 5.64 -20.65
N LYS A 66 0.92 6.69 -21.44
CA LYS A 66 1.20 6.68 -22.89
C LYS A 66 2.70 6.60 -23.16
N ASP A 67 3.51 7.42 -22.51
CA ASP A 67 4.96 7.49 -22.72
C ASP A 67 5.67 6.19 -22.27
N GLY A 68 5.12 5.51 -21.26
CA GLY A 68 5.55 4.18 -20.85
C GLY A 68 5.09 3.06 -21.78
N ASN A 69 4.12 3.33 -22.64
CA ASN A 69 3.42 2.35 -23.49
C ASN A 69 2.95 1.12 -22.69
N TYR A 70 2.13 1.39 -21.66
CA TYR A 70 1.62 0.34 -20.77
C TYR A 70 0.50 -0.50 -21.42
N GLU A 71 0.51 -1.81 -21.15
CA GLU A 71 -0.65 -2.66 -21.34
C GLU A 71 -1.74 -2.26 -20.32
N ARG A 72 -2.97 -2.08 -20.78
CA ARG A 72 -4.12 -1.71 -19.95
C ARG A 72 -4.97 -2.93 -19.68
N LYS A 73 -5.27 -3.23 -18.40
CA LYS A 73 -6.30 -4.21 -18.10
C LYS A 73 -7.67 -3.55 -18.22
N GLU A 74 -8.41 -3.95 -19.25
CA GLU A 74 -9.82 -3.62 -19.42
C GLU A 74 -10.67 -4.78 -18.86
N LYS A 75 -11.69 -4.52 -18.03
CA LYS A 75 -12.78 -5.47 -17.83
C LYS A 75 -13.78 -5.30 -18.97
N SER A 76 -14.20 -6.43 -19.55
CA SER A 76 -14.99 -6.53 -20.77
C SER A 76 -16.49 -6.24 -20.60
N ASP A 77 -16.88 -5.23 -19.86
CA ASP A 77 -18.26 -4.75 -19.82
C ASP A 77 -18.29 -3.24 -20.04
N ASP A 78 -19.31 -2.71 -20.68
CA ASP A 78 -19.53 -1.39 -21.29
C ASP A 78 -18.97 -0.14 -20.59
N ASN A 79 -18.38 -0.27 -19.40
CA ASN A 79 -17.62 0.76 -18.70
C ASN A 79 -16.15 0.34 -18.59
N ARG A 80 -15.28 0.90 -19.43
CA ARG A 80 -13.83 0.71 -19.35
C ARG A 80 -13.30 1.20 -18.01
N LYS A 81 -12.79 0.26 -17.19
CA LYS A 81 -12.26 0.56 -15.85
C LYS A 81 -10.73 0.42 -15.88
N TYR A 82 -10.03 1.54 -15.82
CA TYR A 82 -8.57 1.60 -15.84
C TYR A 82 -8.03 1.84 -14.43
N TYR A 83 -7.61 0.79 -13.74
CA TYR A 83 -7.04 0.87 -12.39
C TYR A 83 -5.69 0.16 -12.26
N ARG A 84 -5.29 -0.63 -13.26
CA ARG A 84 -4.03 -1.35 -13.27
C ARG A 84 -3.38 -1.26 -14.65
N PHE A 85 -2.14 -0.80 -14.67
CA PHE A 85 -1.31 -0.62 -15.87
C PHE A 85 -0.06 -1.48 -15.70
N THR A 86 0.23 -2.34 -16.66
CA THR A 86 1.28 -3.35 -16.53
C THR A 86 2.17 -3.39 -17.76
N LYS A 87 3.35 -3.98 -17.62
CA LYS A 87 4.28 -4.32 -18.69
C LYS A 87 4.57 -3.13 -19.63
N PRO A 88 5.16 -2.03 -19.14
CA PRO A 88 5.55 -0.94 -20.02
C PRO A 88 6.60 -1.44 -21.00
N GLU A 89 6.51 -1.02 -22.27
CA GLU A 89 7.57 -1.29 -23.26
C GLU A 89 8.84 -0.52 -22.89
N ASN A 90 8.70 0.69 -22.38
CA ASN A 90 9.83 1.47 -21.89
C ASN A 90 10.26 0.97 -20.50
N LYS A 91 11.47 0.39 -20.43
CA LYS A 91 12.02 -0.21 -19.21
C LYS A 91 12.42 0.79 -18.13
N GLU A 92 12.44 2.07 -18.40
CA GLU A 92 12.65 3.13 -17.41
C GLU A 92 11.43 3.35 -16.51
N PHE A 93 10.25 2.91 -16.96
CA PHE A 93 9.00 3.03 -16.22
C PHE A 93 8.79 1.87 -15.22
N PRO A 94 7.97 2.09 -14.16
CA PRO A 94 7.58 1.03 -13.22
C PRO A 94 6.94 -0.15 -13.96
N TYR A 95 7.18 -1.36 -13.49
CA TYR A 95 6.63 -2.56 -14.15
C TYR A 95 5.11 -2.62 -14.07
N GLN A 96 4.53 -2.14 -12.99
CA GLN A 96 3.10 -2.03 -12.77
C GLN A 96 2.78 -0.77 -11.99
N ILE A 97 1.61 -0.18 -12.28
CA ILE A 97 0.97 0.85 -11.44
C ILE A 97 -0.42 0.37 -11.11
N GLU A 98 -0.80 0.49 -9.85
CA GLU A 98 -2.11 0.15 -9.36
C GLU A 98 -2.72 1.33 -8.59
N LEU A 99 -3.98 1.65 -8.91
CA LEU A 99 -4.68 2.79 -8.35
C LEU A 99 -5.65 2.34 -7.27
N PHE A 100 -5.60 3.03 -6.14
CA PHE A 100 -6.52 2.88 -5.00
C PHE A 100 -7.19 4.22 -4.73
N SER A 101 -8.40 4.19 -4.18
CA SER A 101 -9.11 5.39 -3.73
C SER A 101 -10.22 5.04 -2.75
N ARG A 102 -10.91 6.05 -2.20
CA ARG A 102 -12.19 5.89 -1.51
C ARG A 102 -13.36 6.13 -2.47
N LEU A 103 -14.57 5.75 -2.07
CA LEU A 103 -15.78 6.16 -2.80
C LEU A 103 -15.93 7.68 -2.71
N PRO A 104 -16.15 8.37 -3.83
CA PRO A 104 -16.60 9.76 -3.79
C PRO A 104 -17.97 9.85 -3.09
N ASP A 105 -18.19 10.89 -2.29
CA ASP A 105 -19.41 11.12 -1.49
C ASP A 105 -20.73 11.15 -2.30
N VAL A 106 -20.64 11.11 -3.64
CA VAL A 106 -21.76 11.20 -4.58
C VAL A 106 -22.35 9.84 -4.96
N ILE A 107 -21.71 8.73 -4.58
CA ILE A 107 -22.09 7.37 -5.00
C ILE A 107 -22.51 6.56 -3.78
N GLU A 108 -23.77 6.10 -3.73
CA GLU A 108 -24.20 5.13 -2.71
C GLU A 108 -23.42 3.82 -2.86
N PRO A 109 -22.86 3.26 -1.77
CA PRO A 109 -22.08 2.05 -1.83
C PRO A 109 -22.96 0.84 -2.12
N ASP A 110 -22.69 0.15 -3.23
CA ASP A 110 -23.15 -1.23 -3.47
C ASP A 110 -22.09 -2.18 -2.94
N GLU A 111 -22.46 -3.13 -2.09
CA GLU A 111 -21.56 -4.11 -1.46
C GLU A 111 -20.76 -4.96 -2.48
N SER A 112 -21.18 -5.00 -3.73
CA SER A 112 -20.51 -5.71 -4.83
C SER A 112 -19.44 -4.86 -5.54
N ILE A 113 -19.34 -3.56 -5.28
CA ILE A 113 -18.42 -2.65 -5.97
C ILE A 113 -17.07 -2.63 -5.25
N HIS A 114 -16.07 -3.25 -5.87
CA HIS A 114 -14.66 -3.17 -5.43
C HIS A 114 -13.82 -2.17 -6.23
N ILE A 115 -14.39 -1.53 -7.25
CA ILE A 115 -13.72 -0.59 -8.14
C ILE A 115 -14.65 0.59 -8.38
N THR A 116 -14.17 1.80 -8.10
CA THR A 116 -14.92 3.04 -8.28
C THR A 116 -14.40 3.84 -9.47
N PRO A 117 -15.27 4.45 -10.29
CA PRO A 117 -14.85 5.47 -11.25
C PRO A 117 -14.32 6.70 -10.51
N ILE A 118 -13.24 7.28 -10.99
CA ILE A 118 -12.70 8.54 -10.48
C ILE A 118 -13.36 9.69 -11.22
N PRO A 119 -14.02 10.62 -10.53
CA PRO A 119 -14.62 11.78 -11.18
C PRO A 119 -13.54 12.66 -11.79
N VAL A 120 -13.62 12.83 -13.09
CA VAL A 120 -12.76 13.73 -13.88
C VAL A 120 -13.66 14.45 -14.88
N ASP A 121 -13.19 15.60 -15.38
CA ASP A 121 -13.93 16.38 -16.39
C ASP A 121 -14.36 15.49 -17.58
N ASP A 122 -15.56 15.74 -18.12
CA ASP A 122 -16.25 14.91 -19.14
C ASP A 122 -15.41 14.60 -20.40
N ASP A 123 -14.39 15.40 -20.69
CA ASP A 123 -13.49 15.25 -21.84
C ASP A 123 -12.28 14.34 -21.60
N LEU A 124 -12.11 13.79 -20.37
CA LEU A 124 -10.97 12.94 -20.03
C LEU A 124 -11.41 11.47 -19.92
N SER A 125 -10.56 10.56 -20.42
CA SER A 125 -10.77 9.11 -20.23
C SER A 125 -10.86 8.80 -18.75
N SER A 126 -11.92 8.10 -18.34
CA SER A 126 -12.17 7.78 -16.94
C SER A 126 -11.07 6.90 -16.36
N LEU A 127 -10.49 7.34 -15.23
CA LEU A 127 -9.70 6.50 -14.35
C LEU A 127 -10.63 5.73 -13.41
N SER A 128 -10.18 4.59 -12.94
CA SER A 128 -10.85 3.83 -11.89
C SER A 128 -9.83 3.47 -10.82
N ALA A 129 -10.28 3.17 -9.62
CA ALA A 129 -9.40 2.78 -8.53
C ALA A 129 -10.00 1.61 -7.74
N ILE A 130 -9.13 0.83 -7.10
CA ILE A 130 -9.53 -0.20 -6.15
C ILE A 130 -10.02 0.50 -4.89
N LEU A 131 -11.20 0.11 -4.41
CA LEU A 131 -11.84 0.77 -3.29
C LEU A 131 -11.15 0.45 -1.97
N LEU A 132 -10.76 1.49 -1.25
CA LEU A 132 -10.37 1.43 0.15
C LEU A 132 -11.56 1.84 1.04
N ARG A 133 -11.63 1.27 2.24
CA ARG A 133 -12.57 1.77 3.27
C ARG A 133 -12.11 3.14 3.72
N ASP A 134 -13.03 4.07 3.97
CA ASP A 134 -12.76 5.47 4.35
C ASP A 134 -11.80 5.58 5.54
N GLU A 135 -11.96 4.73 6.55
CA GLU A 135 -11.10 4.71 7.73
C GLU A 135 -9.61 4.45 7.37
N TYR A 136 -9.33 3.53 6.42
CA TYR A 136 -7.97 3.30 5.93
C TYR A 136 -7.49 4.40 5.01
N TYR A 137 -8.35 4.90 4.13
CA TYR A 137 -8.02 6.01 3.25
C TYR A 137 -7.60 7.24 4.06
N ASN A 138 -8.44 7.68 5.00
CA ASN A 138 -8.17 8.85 5.85
C ASN A 138 -6.90 8.65 6.67
N TYR A 139 -6.75 7.48 7.30
CA TYR A 139 -5.56 7.18 8.10
C TYR A 139 -4.27 7.19 7.26
N MET A 140 -4.30 6.68 6.02
CA MET A 140 -3.14 6.75 5.12
C MET A 140 -2.78 8.20 4.76
N ILE A 141 -3.78 9.04 4.46
CA ILE A 141 -3.54 10.45 4.12
C ILE A 141 -2.99 11.22 5.33
N GLU A 142 -3.59 11.08 6.50
CA GLU A 142 -3.17 11.74 7.75
C GLU A 142 -1.76 11.31 8.20
N HIS A 143 -1.42 10.04 7.97
CA HIS A 143 -0.12 9.43 8.32
C HIS A 143 0.75 9.25 7.09
N SER A 144 1.13 10.37 6.47
CA SER A 144 1.93 10.41 5.26
C SER A 144 2.96 11.54 5.30
N THR A 145 3.99 11.42 4.49
CA THR A 145 5.09 12.41 4.41
C THR A 145 5.48 12.65 2.96
N LEU A 146 5.70 13.93 2.63
CA LEU A 146 6.34 14.34 1.38
C LEU A 146 7.85 14.35 1.58
N GLU A 147 8.56 13.47 0.92
CA GLU A 147 10.01 13.36 1.01
C GLU A 147 10.65 13.14 -0.35
N ASN A 148 11.71 13.89 -0.64
CA ASN A 148 12.42 13.81 -1.92
C ASN A 148 11.52 13.95 -3.16
N GLY A 149 10.47 14.79 -3.07
CA GLY A 149 9.49 15.02 -4.15
C GLY A 149 8.50 13.87 -4.37
N LEU A 150 8.40 12.92 -3.44
CA LEU A 150 7.43 11.83 -3.45
C LEU A 150 6.62 11.82 -2.16
N HIS A 151 5.30 11.74 -2.30
CA HIS A 151 4.36 11.62 -1.18
C HIS A 151 4.13 10.15 -0.88
N ARG A 152 4.42 9.71 0.33
CA ARG A 152 4.30 8.31 0.74
C ARG A 152 3.69 8.14 2.12
N ALA A 153 3.03 7.01 2.36
CA ALA A 153 2.55 6.64 3.67
C ALA A 153 3.71 6.38 4.65
N ASN A 154 3.48 6.70 5.92
CA ASN A 154 4.44 6.49 7.01
C ASN A 154 4.51 5.02 7.44
N THR A 155 5.50 4.69 8.26
CA THR A 155 5.79 3.32 8.71
C THR A 155 4.60 2.67 9.41
N GLU A 156 3.98 3.35 10.37
CA GLU A 156 2.84 2.85 11.15
C GLU A 156 1.61 2.59 10.28
N ALA A 157 1.34 3.48 9.33
CA ALA A 157 0.22 3.35 8.41
C ALA A 157 0.41 2.15 7.47
N LEU A 158 1.61 1.97 6.93
CA LEU A 158 1.94 0.80 6.11
C LEU A 158 1.87 -0.52 6.89
N ILE A 159 2.28 -0.54 8.16
CA ILE A 159 2.11 -1.71 9.05
C ILE A 159 0.65 -2.10 9.12
N CYS A 160 -0.25 -1.14 9.38
CA CYS A 160 -1.69 -1.38 9.45
C CYS A 160 -2.26 -1.91 8.13
N LEU A 161 -1.86 -1.32 6.99
CA LEU A 161 -2.31 -1.75 5.67
C LEU A 161 -1.82 -3.16 5.33
N LYS A 162 -0.57 -3.52 5.67
CA LYS A 162 -0.01 -4.85 5.45
C LYS A 162 -0.65 -5.91 6.35
N ALA A 163 -0.95 -5.57 7.61
CA ALA A 163 -1.68 -6.44 8.52
C ALA A 163 -3.10 -6.76 8.00
N LYS A 164 -3.81 -5.73 7.51
CA LYS A 164 -5.13 -5.90 6.86
C LYS A 164 -5.04 -6.82 5.64
N ALA A 165 -4.08 -6.58 4.73
CA ALA A 165 -3.89 -7.41 3.54
C ALA A 165 -3.61 -8.88 3.89
N PHE A 166 -2.80 -9.14 4.93
CA PHE A 166 -2.57 -10.50 5.45
C PHE A 166 -3.88 -11.17 5.88
N LEU A 167 -4.71 -10.46 6.66
CA LEU A 167 -5.99 -11.00 7.16
C LEU A 167 -6.97 -11.30 6.02
N GLU A 168 -7.12 -10.38 5.08
CA GLU A 168 -8.04 -10.53 3.94
C GLU A 168 -7.64 -11.70 3.04
N MET A 169 -6.35 -11.82 2.69
CA MET A 169 -5.86 -12.93 1.88
C MET A 169 -5.98 -14.28 2.63
N THR A 170 -5.71 -14.29 3.94
CA THR A 170 -5.89 -15.49 4.77
C THR A 170 -7.36 -15.91 4.81
N ALA A 171 -8.28 -14.96 4.96
CA ALA A 171 -9.72 -15.23 4.97
C ALA A 171 -10.23 -15.75 3.61
N ARG A 172 -9.78 -15.18 2.49
CA ARG A 172 -10.10 -15.65 1.14
C ARG A 172 -9.59 -17.07 0.90
N LYS A 173 -8.34 -17.35 1.30
CA LYS A 173 -7.78 -18.70 1.22
C LYS A 173 -8.61 -19.71 2.03
N ALA A 174 -9.04 -19.34 3.24
CA ALA A 174 -9.89 -20.21 4.08
C ALA A 174 -11.27 -20.50 3.46
N LYS A 175 -11.76 -19.61 2.60
CA LYS A 175 -12.99 -19.81 1.79
C LYS A 175 -12.78 -20.64 0.52
N GLY A 176 -11.56 -21.09 0.25
CA GLY A 176 -11.22 -21.89 -0.92
C GLY A 176 -10.90 -21.07 -2.18
N GLU A 177 -10.72 -19.75 -2.06
CA GLU A 177 -10.25 -18.92 -3.16
C GLU A 177 -8.77 -19.20 -3.46
N GLN A 178 -8.37 -19.02 -4.73
CA GLN A 178 -6.97 -19.20 -5.15
C GLN A 178 -6.13 -18.01 -4.64
N GLU A 179 -5.55 -18.16 -3.45
CA GLU A 179 -4.59 -17.21 -2.90
C GLU A 179 -3.20 -17.85 -2.77
N ASP A 180 -2.18 -17.13 -3.23
CA ASP A 180 -0.80 -17.57 -3.12
C ASP A 180 -0.29 -17.38 -1.68
N GLU A 181 0.07 -18.48 -1.06
CA GLU A 181 0.63 -18.52 0.30
C GLU A 181 1.90 -17.68 0.45
N LYS A 182 2.66 -17.55 -0.63
CA LYS A 182 3.85 -16.69 -0.68
C LYS A 182 3.47 -15.21 -0.50
N HIS A 183 2.35 -14.78 -1.07
CA HIS A 183 1.85 -13.41 -0.90
C HIS A 183 1.37 -13.17 0.53
N ILE A 184 0.66 -14.11 1.13
CA ILE A 184 0.24 -14.03 2.54
C ILE A 184 1.46 -13.87 3.45
N ARG A 185 2.46 -14.76 3.30
CA ARG A 185 3.71 -14.68 4.08
C ARG A 185 4.48 -13.38 3.85
N LYS A 186 4.46 -12.86 2.62
CA LYS A 186 5.07 -11.58 2.25
C LYS A 186 4.49 -10.43 3.07
N HIS A 187 3.15 -10.33 3.19
CA HIS A 187 2.52 -9.26 3.97
C HIS A 187 2.88 -9.34 5.46
N LYS A 188 2.87 -10.54 6.07
CA LYS A 188 3.36 -10.75 7.42
C LYS A 188 4.82 -10.31 7.59
N ALA A 189 5.69 -10.71 6.67
CA ALA A 189 7.11 -10.34 6.70
C ALA A 189 7.31 -8.82 6.57
N ASP A 190 6.55 -8.14 5.69
CA ASP A 190 6.63 -6.70 5.51
C ASP A 190 6.24 -5.93 6.78
N VAL A 191 5.23 -6.39 7.56
CA VAL A 191 4.92 -5.81 8.88
C VAL A 191 6.16 -5.82 9.79
N PHE A 192 6.87 -6.93 9.86
CA PHE A 192 8.05 -7.05 10.74
C PHE A 192 9.27 -6.31 10.21
N ARG A 193 9.44 -6.21 8.87
CA ARG A 193 10.47 -5.37 8.26
C ARG A 193 10.30 -3.90 8.63
N LEU A 194 9.06 -3.43 8.67
CA LEU A 194 8.74 -2.06 9.08
C LEU A 194 8.82 -1.90 10.61
N ALA A 195 8.36 -2.86 11.37
CA ALA A 195 8.37 -2.80 12.83
C ALA A 195 9.78 -2.66 13.44
N VAL A 196 10.82 -3.13 12.74
CA VAL A 196 12.22 -2.93 13.17
C VAL A 196 12.57 -1.45 13.27
N LEU A 197 11.93 -0.60 12.47
CA LEU A 197 12.20 0.84 12.38
C LEU A 197 11.46 1.66 13.46
N LEU A 198 10.51 1.05 14.16
CA LEU A 198 9.78 1.72 15.24
C LEU A 198 10.66 1.84 16.49
N ALA A 199 10.58 2.97 17.17
CA ALA A 199 11.22 3.17 18.47
C ALA A 199 10.42 2.47 19.59
N GLU A 200 11.04 2.22 20.73
CA GLU A 200 10.37 1.59 21.87
C GLU A 200 9.32 2.49 22.53
N GLU A 201 9.51 3.80 22.44
CA GLU A 201 8.65 4.86 22.96
C GLU A 201 7.48 5.22 22.02
N ASP A 202 7.50 4.76 20.77
CA ASP A 202 6.40 5.05 19.84
C ASP A 202 5.08 4.51 20.37
N ASN A 203 4.03 5.31 20.22
CA ASN A 203 2.66 4.96 20.58
C ASN A 203 1.69 5.54 19.55
N PHE A 204 1.02 4.65 18.82
CA PHE A 204 0.14 5.01 17.71
C PHE A 204 -1.32 4.82 18.09
N GLU A 205 -2.06 5.92 18.16
CA GLU A 205 -3.52 5.86 18.27
C GLU A 205 -4.13 5.41 16.95
N LEU A 206 -4.95 4.37 17.00
CA LEU A 206 -5.59 3.81 15.83
C LEU A 206 -7.11 4.04 15.86
N PRO A 207 -7.72 4.39 14.72
CA PRO A 207 -9.15 4.27 14.54
C PRO A 207 -9.66 2.88 14.89
N SER A 208 -10.89 2.79 15.40
CA SER A 208 -11.41 1.54 16.01
C SER A 208 -11.38 0.34 15.07
N GLY A 209 -11.72 0.50 13.80
CA GLY A 209 -11.69 -0.58 12.81
C GLY A 209 -10.27 -1.00 12.46
N ILE A 210 -9.32 -0.07 12.36
CA ILE A 210 -7.90 -0.38 12.15
C ILE A 210 -7.33 -1.10 13.38
N LYS A 211 -7.65 -0.61 14.59
CA LYS A 211 -7.27 -1.27 15.86
C LYS A 211 -7.77 -2.72 15.91
N ALA A 212 -9.03 -2.95 15.53
CA ALA A 212 -9.61 -4.29 15.50
C ALA A 212 -8.86 -5.22 14.51
N HIS A 213 -8.47 -4.73 13.34
CA HIS A 213 -7.67 -5.49 12.39
C HIS A 213 -6.26 -5.78 12.92
N MET A 214 -5.59 -4.80 13.52
CA MET A 214 -4.28 -4.99 14.13
C MET A 214 -4.33 -6.02 15.26
N GLN A 215 -5.37 -5.98 16.10
CA GLN A 215 -5.61 -6.96 17.15
C GLN A 215 -5.85 -8.37 16.59
N ALA A 216 -6.65 -8.49 15.52
CA ALA A 216 -6.88 -9.75 14.83
C ALA A 216 -5.58 -10.30 14.20
N PHE A 217 -4.78 -9.44 13.59
CA PHE A 217 -3.47 -9.80 13.05
C PHE A 217 -2.54 -10.34 14.14
N ALA A 218 -2.39 -9.62 15.25
CA ALA A 218 -1.55 -10.04 16.38
C ALA A 218 -1.95 -11.43 16.91
N ASN A 219 -3.24 -11.66 17.10
CA ASN A 219 -3.77 -12.96 17.54
C ASN A 219 -3.51 -14.08 16.51
N ALA A 220 -3.59 -13.76 15.22
CA ALA A 220 -3.39 -14.75 14.15
C ALA A 220 -1.93 -15.22 14.05
N ILE A 221 -0.96 -14.35 14.38
CA ILE A 221 0.46 -14.64 14.15
C ILE A 221 1.24 -14.99 15.43
N VAL A 222 0.66 -14.89 16.62
CA VAL A 222 1.36 -15.09 17.91
C VAL A 222 2.14 -16.41 17.97
N ASN A 223 1.62 -17.48 17.36
CA ASN A 223 2.26 -18.79 17.28
C ASN A 223 2.97 -19.06 15.95
N ASP A 224 2.97 -18.09 15.01
CA ASP A 224 3.57 -18.22 13.70
C ASP A 224 4.26 -16.91 13.28
N LEU A 225 5.27 -16.51 14.07
CA LEU A 225 6.10 -15.34 13.77
C LEU A 225 6.97 -15.59 12.54
N PRO A 226 7.39 -14.51 11.81
CA PRO A 226 8.24 -14.68 10.63
C PRO A 226 9.62 -15.23 10.96
N ASP A 227 10.22 -15.91 9.98
CA ASP A 227 11.58 -16.43 10.11
C ASP A 227 12.61 -15.30 10.17
N LYS A 228 13.71 -15.54 10.90
CA LYS A 228 14.85 -14.61 11.01
C LYS A 228 15.51 -14.29 9.67
N ALA A 229 15.33 -15.12 8.64
CA ALA A 229 15.84 -14.89 7.30
C ALA A 229 15.34 -13.55 6.72
N VAL A 230 14.13 -13.12 7.06
CA VAL A 230 13.54 -11.83 6.67
C VAL A 230 14.47 -10.66 7.02
N PHE A 231 15.11 -10.70 8.19
CA PHE A 231 15.98 -9.62 8.68
C PHE A 231 17.40 -9.71 8.11
N LYS A 232 17.88 -10.93 7.85
CA LYS A 232 19.17 -11.13 7.18
C LYS A 232 19.17 -10.55 5.76
N GLU A 233 18.06 -10.69 5.05
CA GLU A 233 17.85 -10.07 3.74
C GLU A 233 17.92 -8.55 3.77
N MET A 234 17.56 -7.93 4.90
CA MET A 234 17.68 -6.48 5.13
C MET A 234 19.10 -6.03 5.53
N GLY A 235 20.05 -6.96 5.68
CA GLY A 235 21.39 -6.66 6.21
C GLY A 235 21.45 -6.62 7.74
N LEU A 236 20.39 -7.02 8.44
CA LEU A 236 20.34 -7.08 9.90
C LEU A 236 20.86 -8.45 10.38
N GLY A 237 21.89 -8.44 11.24
CA GLY A 237 22.55 -9.67 11.70
C GLY A 237 21.69 -10.53 12.61
N THR A 238 21.27 -9.97 13.73
CA THR A 238 20.48 -10.68 14.75
C THR A 238 19.31 -9.82 15.23
N VAL A 239 18.08 -10.27 14.95
CA VAL A 239 16.87 -9.67 15.49
C VAL A 239 16.16 -10.70 16.37
N ASN A 240 15.81 -10.32 17.59
CA ASN A 240 14.94 -11.13 18.42
C ASN A 240 13.48 -10.87 18.00
N VAL A 241 12.95 -11.77 17.19
CA VAL A 241 11.59 -11.64 16.63
C VAL A 241 10.51 -11.57 17.70
N LYS A 242 10.69 -12.26 18.83
CA LYS A 242 9.73 -12.23 19.96
C LYS A 242 9.72 -10.88 20.65
N GLU A 243 10.90 -10.29 20.90
CA GLU A 243 10.98 -8.95 21.48
C GLU A 243 10.46 -7.88 20.51
N LEU A 244 10.74 -8.03 19.22
CA LEU A 244 10.17 -7.17 18.20
C LEU A 244 8.64 -7.25 18.16
N PHE A 245 8.07 -8.45 18.30
CA PHE A 245 6.63 -8.62 18.37
C PHE A 245 6.04 -7.97 19.63
N LYS A 246 6.66 -8.12 20.80
CA LYS A 246 6.24 -7.42 22.02
C LYS A 246 6.26 -5.90 21.86
N ARG A 247 7.31 -5.35 21.21
CA ARG A 247 7.38 -3.92 20.89
C ARG A 247 6.24 -3.50 19.96
N LEU A 248 5.95 -4.28 18.92
CA LEU A 248 4.81 -4.04 18.04
C LEU A 248 3.49 -3.99 18.80
N LEU A 249 3.27 -4.94 19.73
CA LEU A 249 2.07 -4.93 20.59
C LEU A 249 2.00 -3.66 21.44
N LYS A 250 3.10 -3.23 22.03
CA LYS A 250 3.18 -2.02 22.84
C LYS A 250 2.92 -0.77 22.00
N ASN A 251 3.59 -0.61 20.85
CA ASN A 251 3.48 0.58 20.00
C ASN A 251 2.06 0.80 19.49
N PHE A 252 1.28 -0.25 19.30
CA PHE A 252 -0.11 -0.18 18.82
C PHE A 252 -1.16 -0.46 19.91
N ASP A 253 -0.73 -0.55 21.18
CA ASP A 253 -1.58 -0.84 22.35
C ASP A 253 -2.50 -2.06 22.10
N LEU A 254 -1.89 -3.22 21.80
CA LEU A 254 -2.57 -4.48 21.48
C LEU A 254 -2.41 -5.47 22.64
N ILE A 255 -3.47 -6.25 22.93
CA ILE A 255 -3.51 -7.22 24.01
C ILE A 255 -3.78 -8.61 23.42
N LEU A 256 -2.91 -9.59 23.70
CA LEU A 256 -3.13 -10.96 23.24
C LEU A 256 -4.28 -11.61 24.00
N LYS A 257 -5.10 -12.39 23.28
CA LYS A 257 -6.15 -13.20 23.91
C LYS A 257 -5.49 -14.30 24.73
N GLY A 258 -5.63 -14.26 26.04
CA GLY A 258 -5.13 -15.29 26.95
C GLY A 258 -4.01 -14.87 27.91
N GLU A 259 -3.63 -13.57 27.91
CA GLU A 259 -2.87 -12.95 29.00
C GLU A 259 -3.78 -12.18 29.96
#